data_0bfd234c39bf9a383b75a4fbe04dec07
#
_entry.id   0bfd234c39bf9a383b75a4fbe04dec07
#
_cell.length_a   1.000
_cell.length_b   1.000
_cell.length_c   1.000
_cell.angle_alpha   90.00
_cell.angle_beta   90.00
_cell.angle_gamma   90.00
#
_symmetry.space_group_name_H-M   'P 1'
#
loop_
_entity.id
_entity.type
_entity.pdbx_description
1 polymer ?
#
loop_
_entity_poly.entity_id
_entity_poly.type
_entity_poly.pdbx_seq_one_letter_code
_entity_poly.pdbx_strand_id
1 'polypeptide(L)'
;FEQANRDGHRISGWWTIESSRAAVDDSPQIIALNHSQFQANNFMGQTALVARCIEGETALVFVQDDFLMNDYQRNSFEMTLRIDDEPSQQARWNSLTTNKGAGLFGPEAETFIRSIYDAERLFLRLVESNGQQHDAQFDLAGSQDAIEAVAGACGWTTLSLSTDDYRAIQTLLNAGGFDVGTPDGQWGPASQTAMRAYQVSVGLPETGAPDRATLEKLGVN
;
A
#
# COMPACT_ATOMS: atom_id res chain seq x y z
N PHE A 1 17.65 -13.15 0.64
CA PHE A 1 18.77 -12.56 -0.13
C PHE A 1 18.50 -11.07 -0.25
N GLU A 2 19.06 -10.31 0.66
CA GLU A 2 19.01 -8.85 0.65
C GLU A 2 19.98 -8.34 -0.42
N GLN A 3 19.48 -7.95 -1.57
CA GLN A 3 20.25 -7.19 -2.55
C GLN A 3 19.82 -5.73 -2.45
N ALA A 4 20.39 -5.00 -1.48
CA ALA A 4 20.30 -3.55 -1.46
C ALA A 4 21.05 -3.00 -2.68
N ASN A 5 20.33 -2.58 -3.68
CA ASN A 5 20.91 -1.89 -4.80
C ASN A 5 21.14 -0.42 -4.43
N ARG A 6 22.22 0.20 -4.92
CA ARG A 6 22.70 1.55 -4.54
C ARG A 6 21.78 2.70 -4.96
N ASP A 7 20.63 2.41 -5.60
CA ASP A 7 19.75 3.38 -6.23
C ASP A 7 18.35 3.47 -5.61
N GLY A 8 18.18 3.06 -4.34
CA GLY A 8 16.87 3.10 -3.68
C GLY A 8 15.88 2.02 -4.13
N HIS A 9 16.33 1.01 -4.86
CA HIS A 9 15.54 -0.14 -5.27
C HIS A 9 15.79 -1.34 -4.37
N ARG A 10 14.73 -2.00 -3.93
CA ARG A 10 14.75 -3.24 -3.15
C ARG A 10 13.83 -4.27 -3.80
N ILE A 11 14.26 -5.53 -3.85
CA ILE A 11 13.43 -6.64 -4.32
C ILE A 11 13.03 -7.50 -3.11
N SER A 12 11.75 -7.78 -2.98
CA SER A 12 11.19 -8.73 -2.01
C SER A 12 10.19 -9.65 -2.72
N GLY A 13 10.51 -10.94 -2.82
CA GLY A 13 9.72 -11.90 -3.58
C GLY A 13 9.50 -11.42 -5.03
N TRP A 14 8.25 -11.21 -5.41
CA TRP A 14 7.85 -10.72 -6.73
C TRP A 14 7.72 -9.19 -6.81
N TRP A 15 8.04 -8.48 -5.73
CA TRP A 15 7.89 -7.04 -5.65
C TRP A 15 9.22 -6.31 -5.84
N THR A 16 9.20 -5.31 -6.71
CA THR A 16 10.26 -4.30 -6.81
C THR A 16 9.81 -3.06 -6.06
N ILE A 17 10.55 -2.64 -5.05
CA ILE A 17 10.22 -1.51 -4.18
C ILE A 17 11.19 -0.38 -4.45
N GLU A 18 10.68 0.74 -4.93
CA GLU A 18 11.43 1.96 -5.22
C GLU A 18 11.12 3.02 -4.16
N SER A 19 12.17 3.62 -3.62
CA SER A 19 12.07 4.69 -2.62
C SER A 19 12.62 5.99 -3.18
N SER A 20 11.87 7.06 -3.03
CA SER A 20 12.28 8.42 -3.43
C SER A 20 11.73 9.44 -2.45
N ARG A 21 11.98 10.72 -2.72
CA ARG A 21 11.38 11.84 -1.99
C ARG A 21 10.66 12.76 -2.96
N ALA A 22 9.54 13.32 -2.52
CA ALA A 22 8.80 14.33 -3.27
C ALA A 22 9.65 15.61 -3.39
N ALA A 23 9.69 16.15 -4.60
CA ALA A 23 10.47 17.36 -4.87
C ALA A 23 9.89 18.63 -4.22
N VAL A 24 8.64 18.56 -3.78
CA VAL A 24 7.88 19.70 -3.25
C VAL A 24 8.08 19.91 -1.75
N ASP A 25 8.22 18.83 -0.98
CA ASP A 25 8.24 18.87 0.49
C ASP A 25 9.14 17.83 1.15
N ASP A 26 9.97 17.13 0.37
CA ASP A 26 10.83 16.02 0.81
C ASP A 26 10.09 14.86 1.49
N SER A 27 8.76 14.77 1.34
CA SER A 27 8.00 13.65 1.88
C SER A 27 8.44 12.32 1.25
N PRO A 28 8.42 11.22 2.01
CA PRO A 28 8.80 9.91 1.49
C PRO A 28 7.81 9.46 0.42
N GLN A 29 8.32 8.91 -0.67
CA GLN A 29 7.53 8.29 -1.72
C GLN A 29 7.98 6.85 -1.93
N ILE A 30 7.03 5.94 -2.03
CA ILE A 30 7.26 4.52 -2.30
C ILE A 30 6.41 4.10 -3.48
N ILE A 31 7.02 3.34 -4.39
CA ILE A 31 6.35 2.62 -5.46
C ILE A 31 6.75 1.15 -5.35
N ALA A 32 5.79 0.30 -5.09
CA ALA A 32 5.98 -1.16 -5.04
C ALA A 32 5.23 -1.79 -6.22
N LEU A 33 5.97 -2.45 -7.09
CA LEU A 33 5.53 -3.00 -8.37
C LEU A 33 5.60 -4.52 -8.35
N ASN A 34 4.53 -5.19 -8.75
CA ASN A 34 4.47 -6.63 -9.00
C ASN A 34 3.94 -6.88 -10.42
N HIS A 35 4.72 -7.57 -11.24
CA HIS A 35 4.30 -7.96 -12.58
C HIS A 35 3.47 -9.24 -12.55
N SER A 36 2.40 -9.28 -13.34
CA SER A 36 1.58 -10.48 -13.47
C SER A 36 2.39 -11.64 -14.04
N GLN A 37 2.31 -12.80 -13.36
CA GLN A 37 2.92 -14.04 -13.81
C GLN A 37 2.06 -14.77 -14.84
N PHE A 38 0.80 -14.36 -14.99
CA PHE A 38 -0.15 -14.93 -15.94
C PHE A 38 -0.90 -13.85 -16.69
N GLN A 39 -0.90 -13.95 -18.02
CA GLN A 39 -1.69 -13.10 -18.90
C GLN A 39 -2.55 -14.00 -19.78
N ALA A 40 -3.87 -13.96 -19.61
CA ALA A 40 -4.80 -14.85 -20.30
C ALA A 40 -4.98 -14.51 -21.79
N ASN A 41 -4.67 -13.30 -22.20
CA ASN A 41 -4.82 -12.83 -23.58
C ASN A 41 -3.45 -12.45 -24.14
N ASN A 42 -3.22 -12.73 -25.44
CA ASN A 42 -1.97 -12.49 -26.17
C ASN A 42 -1.63 -10.99 -26.32
N PHE A 43 -1.79 -10.20 -25.29
CA PHE A 43 -1.33 -8.82 -25.26
C PHE A 43 0.18 -8.81 -25.12
N MET A 44 0.86 -8.08 -25.99
CA MET A 44 2.30 -7.94 -25.98
C MET A 44 2.83 -6.99 -24.90
N GLY A 45 1.94 -6.52 -24.00
CA GLY A 45 2.24 -5.60 -22.91
C GLY A 45 2.35 -6.27 -21.54
N GLN A 46 3.03 -5.60 -20.63
CA GLN A 46 3.15 -6.06 -19.25
C GLN A 46 1.98 -5.55 -18.43
N THR A 47 1.32 -6.47 -17.70
CA THR A 47 0.33 -6.12 -16.69
C THR A 47 0.99 -6.08 -15.33
N ALA A 48 0.73 -5.05 -14.55
CA ALA A 48 1.32 -4.88 -13.23
C ALA A 48 0.29 -4.42 -12.19
N LEU A 49 0.54 -4.83 -10.96
CA LEU A 49 -0.09 -4.30 -9.75
C LEU A 49 0.91 -3.36 -9.08
N VAL A 50 0.49 -2.14 -8.80
CA VAL A 50 1.33 -1.12 -8.19
C VAL A 50 0.68 -0.61 -6.92
N ALA A 51 1.29 -0.90 -5.77
CA ALA A 51 0.96 -0.25 -4.51
C ALA A 51 1.91 0.94 -4.31
N ARG A 52 1.40 2.12 -3.99
CA ARG A 52 2.25 3.31 -3.86
C ARG A 52 1.77 4.28 -2.80
N CYS A 53 2.72 5.02 -2.27
CA CYS A 53 2.51 6.27 -1.55
C CYS A 53 3.20 7.41 -2.29
N ILE A 54 2.46 8.39 -2.74
CA ILE A 54 2.96 9.61 -3.39
C ILE A 54 2.25 10.80 -2.77
N GLU A 55 3.02 11.77 -2.27
CA GLU A 55 2.50 13.00 -1.62
C GLU A 55 1.48 12.70 -0.50
N GLY A 56 1.74 11.65 0.29
CA GLY A 56 0.89 11.22 1.40
C GLY A 56 -0.40 10.51 0.98
N GLU A 57 -0.61 10.25 -0.31
CA GLU A 57 -1.78 9.51 -0.81
C GLU A 57 -1.41 8.08 -1.17
N THR A 58 -2.10 7.13 -0.52
CA THR A 58 -2.00 5.69 -0.86
C THR A 58 -2.83 5.39 -2.09
N ALA A 59 -2.28 4.61 -3.01
CA ALA A 59 -3.02 4.06 -4.14
C ALA A 59 -2.62 2.61 -4.41
N LEU A 60 -3.59 1.82 -4.89
CA LEU A 60 -3.36 0.51 -5.49
C LEU A 60 -3.91 0.53 -6.89
N VAL A 61 -3.06 0.31 -7.89
CA VAL A 61 -3.46 0.41 -9.28
C VAL A 61 -3.08 -0.86 -10.07
N PHE A 62 -4.01 -1.29 -10.90
CA PHE A 62 -3.81 -2.28 -11.94
C PHE A 62 -3.51 -1.54 -13.22
N VAL A 63 -2.36 -1.79 -13.83
CA VAL A 63 -1.91 -1.12 -15.04
C VAL A 63 -1.54 -2.10 -16.14
N GLN A 64 -1.72 -1.68 -17.38
CA GLN A 64 -1.25 -2.39 -18.56
C GLN A 64 -0.85 -1.39 -19.66
N ASP A 65 -0.19 -1.88 -20.72
CA ASP A 65 0.35 -1.01 -21.77
C ASP A 65 -0.70 -0.47 -22.73
N ASP A 66 -1.80 -1.22 -22.95
CA ASP A 66 -2.83 -0.85 -23.89
C ASP A 66 -3.87 0.13 -23.31
N PHE A 67 -4.49 0.90 -24.21
CA PHE A 67 -5.61 1.77 -23.87
C PHE A 67 -6.87 0.93 -23.61
N LEU A 68 -7.57 1.24 -22.51
CA LEU A 68 -8.78 0.54 -22.07
C LEU A 68 -10.01 1.43 -22.21
N MET A 69 -11.12 0.84 -22.65
CA MET A 69 -12.40 1.53 -22.75
C MET A 69 -13.19 1.41 -21.43
N ASN A 70 -13.14 2.46 -20.62
CA ASN A 70 -13.87 2.54 -19.36
C ASN A 70 -15.39 2.77 -19.55
N ASP A 71 -16.17 2.64 -18.46
CA ASP A 71 -17.51 3.20 -18.37
C ASP A 71 -17.40 4.74 -18.31
N TYR A 72 -17.65 5.39 -19.43
CA TYR A 72 -17.50 6.84 -19.57
C TYR A 72 -18.36 7.64 -18.58
N GLN A 73 -19.56 7.14 -18.24
CA GLN A 73 -20.45 7.86 -17.32
C GLN A 73 -19.95 7.81 -15.87
N ARG A 74 -19.31 6.71 -15.50
CA ARG A 74 -18.81 6.48 -14.13
C ARG A 74 -17.31 6.69 -13.99
N ASN A 75 -16.61 6.86 -15.09
CA ASN A 75 -15.14 6.93 -15.15
C ASN A 75 -14.46 5.78 -14.38
N SER A 76 -14.91 4.55 -14.62
CA SER A 76 -14.50 3.38 -13.85
C SER A 76 -14.58 2.10 -14.66
N PHE A 77 -14.01 1.02 -14.12
CA PHE A 77 -14.09 -0.34 -14.65
C PHE A 77 -14.80 -1.25 -13.66
N GLU A 78 -15.48 -2.26 -14.18
CA GLU A 78 -15.93 -3.40 -13.39
C GLU A 78 -14.75 -4.34 -13.20
N MET A 79 -14.54 -4.73 -11.94
CA MET A 79 -13.45 -5.64 -11.53
C MET A 79 -14.06 -6.90 -10.94
N THR A 80 -13.51 -8.06 -11.30
CA THR A 80 -13.67 -9.28 -10.53
C THR A 80 -12.34 -9.57 -9.85
N LEU A 81 -12.36 -9.75 -8.55
CA LEU A 81 -11.16 -10.03 -7.76
C LEU A 81 -11.33 -11.30 -6.95
N ARG A 82 -10.24 -12.04 -6.76
CA ARG A 82 -10.18 -13.21 -5.91
C ARG A 82 -8.85 -13.26 -5.18
N ILE A 83 -8.91 -13.35 -3.86
CA ILE A 83 -7.75 -13.51 -2.99
C ILE A 83 -7.68 -14.99 -2.61
N ASP A 84 -6.56 -15.62 -2.86
CA ASP A 84 -6.30 -17.04 -2.61
C ASP A 84 -7.43 -17.96 -3.12
N ASP A 85 -7.99 -18.78 -2.26
CA ASP A 85 -9.08 -19.71 -2.56
C ASP A 85 -10.46 -19.16 -2.15
N GLU A 86 -10.54 -17.89 -1.70
CA GLU A 86 -11.79 -17.26 -1.35
C GLU A 86 -12.72 -17.10 -2.56
N PRO A 87 -14.05 -17.01 -2.37
CA PRO A 87 -14.98 -16.71 -3.44
C PRO A 87 -14.65 -15.38 -4.14
N SER A 88 -14.81 -15.36 -5.47
CA SER A 88 -14.61 -14.13 -6.23
C SER A 88 -15.61 -13.05 -5.84
N GLN A 89 -15.14 -11.80 -5.81
CA GLN A 89 -15.91 -10.62 -5.47
C GLN A 89 -15.98 -9.67 -6.67
N GLN A 90 -17.08 -8.94 -6.77
CA GLN A 90 -17.23 -7.88 -7.75
C GLN A 90 -16.95 -6.53 -7.08
N ALA A 91 -16.20 -5.69 -7.77
CA ALA A 91 -15.86 -4.35 -7.31
C ALA A 91 -15.87 -3.37 -8.49
N ARG A 92 -15.76 -2.11 -8.20
CA ARG A 92 -15.61 -1.06 -9.21
C ARG A 92 -14.39 -0.21 -8.84
N TRP A 93 -13.45 -0.13 -9.78
CA TRP A 93 -12.24 0.67 -9.60
C TRP A 93 -12.25 1.87 -10.52
N ASN A 94 -11.72 2.98 -10.07
CA ASN A 94 -11.64 4.21 -10.86
C ASN A 94 -10.70 4.03 -12.05
N SER A 95 -11.08 4.59 -13.20
CA SER A 95 -10.19 4.65 -14.37
C SER A 95 -8.99 5.55 -14.07
N LEU A 96 -7.80 5.12 -14.47
CA LEU A 96 -6.63 5.99 -14.44
C LEU A 96 -6.77 7.09 -15.52
N THR A 97 -6.17 8.24 -15.27
CA THR A 97 -6.17 9.37 -16.20
C THR A 97 -5.55 9.04 -17.56
N THR A 98 -4.69 8.02 -17.60
CA THR A 98 -4.07 7.51 -18.83
C THR A 98 -4.98 6.56 -19.61
N ASN A 99 -6.10 6.12 -19.04
CA ASN A 99 -6.94 5.01 -19.52
C ASN A 99 -6.15 3.70 -19.77
N LYS A 100 -5.07 3.48 -19.03
CA LYS A 100 -4.25 2.27 -19.12
C LYS A 100 -4.37 1.39 -17.87
N GLY A 101 -5.47 1.52 -17.15
CA GLY A 101 -5.71 0.74 -15.93
C GLY A 101 -6.80 1.29 -15.05
N ALA A 102 -6.93 0.67 -13.90
CA ALA A 102 -7.90 0.99 -12.86
C ALA A 102 -7.23 1.05 -11.49
N GLY A 103 -7.80 1.81 -10.56
CA GLY A 103 -7.21 1.94 -9.22
C GLY A 103 -8.19 2.28 -8.12
N LEU A 104 -7.72 1.97 -6.91
CA LEU A 104 -8.26 2.43 -5.64
C LEU A 104 -7.32 3.50 -5.07
N PHE A 105 -7.87 4.47 -4.33
CA PHE A 105 -7.14 5.61 -3.81
C PHE A 105 -7.54 5.88 -2.36
N GLY A 106 -6.61 6.45 -1.57
CA GLY A 106 -6.85 6.81 -0.18
C GLY A 106 -7.33 5.64 0.69
N PRO A 107 -8.35 5.82 1.55
CA PRO A 107 -8.80 4.81 2.50
C PRO A 107 -9.31 3.51 1.85
N GLU A 108 -9.84 3.57 0.62
CA GLU A 108 -10.27 2.37 -0.12
C GLU A 108 -9.05 1.53 -0.53
N ALA A 109 -7.98 2.19 -1.01
CA ALA A 109 -6.73 1.53 -1.32
C ALA A 109 -6.10 0.88 -0.09
N GLU A 110 -6.04 1.61 1.04
CA GLU A 110 -5.49 1.09 2.30
C GLU A 110 -6.25 -0.15 2.78
N THR A 111 -7.59 -0.11 2.71
CA THR A 111 -8.43 -1.23 3.11
C THR A 111 -8.15 -2.47 2.26
N PHE A 112 -8.06 -2.30 0.95
CA PHE A 112 -7.79 -3.42 0.06
C PHE A 112 -6.35 -3.94 0.23
N ILE A 113 -5.37 -3.05 0.36
CA ILE A 113 -3.96 -3.43 0.57
C ILE A 113 -3.81 -4.24 1.87
N ARG A 114 -4.51 -3.87 2.95
CA ARG A 114 -4.52 -4.67 4.19
C ARG A 114 -5.12 -6.07 3.97
N SER A 115 -6.13 -6.21 3.11
CA SER A 115 -6.77 -7.51 2.86
C SER A 115 -5.87 -8.51 2.13
N ILE A 116 -4.84 -8.04 1.45
CA ILE A 116 -3.85 -8.89 0.74
C ILE A 116 -2.52 -9.02 1.48
N TYR A 117 -2.41 -8.53 2.72
CA TYR A 117 -1.16 -8.51 3.47
C TYR A 117 -0.56 -9.89 3.71
N ASP A 118 -1.40 -10.87 4.10
CA ASP A 118 -1.01 -12.25 4.37
C ASP A 118 -1.42 -13.21 3.24
N ALA A 119 -1.92 -12.69 2.12
CA ALA A 119 -2.37 -13.50 1.01
C ALA A 119 -1.18 -13.99 0.15
N GLU A 120 -1.37 -15.16 -0.49
CA GLU A 120 -0.39 -15.75 -1.39
C GLU A 120 -0.62 -15.35 -2.85
N ARG A 121 -1.89 -15.15 -3.25
CA ARG A 121 -2.28 -14.92 -4.64
C ARG A 121 -3.41 -13.91 -4.75
N LEU A 122 -3.33 -13.09 -5.79
CA LEU A 122 -4.41 -12.19 -6.18
C LEU A 122 -4.73 -12.39 -7.67
N PHE A 123 -5.97 -12.75 -7.96
CA PHE A 123 -6.52 -12.70 -9.32
C PHE A 123 -7.33 -11.42 -9.50
N LEU A 124 -7.09 -10.73 -10.61
CA LEU A 124 -7.87 -9.57 -11.04
C LEU A 124 -8.34 -9.77 -12.48
N ARG A 125 -9.63 -9.47 -12.72
CA ARG A 125 -10.20 -9.32 -14.06
C ARG A 125 -10.78 -7.91 -14.17
N LEU A 126 -10.27 -7.15 -15.12
CA LEU A 126 -10.84 -5.88 -15.54
C LEU A 126 -11.75 -6.12 -16.73
N VAL A 127 -12.96 -5.51 -16.72
CA VAL A 127 -13.93 -5.60 -17.81
C VAL A 127 -14.11 -4.22 -18.42
N GLU A 128 -13.84 -4.11 -19.72
CA GLU A 128 -14.08 -2.90 -20.50
C GLU A 128 -15.57 -2.69 -20.80
N SER A 129 -15.97 -1.47 -21.14
CA SER A 129 -17.35 -1.13 -21.49
C SER A 129 -17.88 -1.86 -22.73
N ASN A 130 -17.01 -2.35 -23.59
CA ASN A 130 -17.33 -3.21 -24.75
C ASN A 130 -17.45 -4.69 -24.39
N GLY A 131 -17.21 -5.07 -23.11
CA GLY A 131 -17.23 -6.44 -22.63
C GLY A 131 -15.91 -7.20 -22.77
N GLN A 132 -14.83 -6.58 -23.28
CA GLN A 132 -13.51 -7.20 -23.32
C GLN A 132 -12.98 -7.38 -21.91
N GLN A 133 -12.34 -8.53 -21.64
CA GLN A 133 -11.84 -8.89 -20.31
C GLN A 133 -10.32 -9.00 -20.32
N HIS A 134 -9.69 -8.50 -19.28
CA HIS A 134 -8.25 -8.55 -19.04
C HIS A 134 -7.98 -9.22 -17.70
N ASP A 135 -7.47 -10.45 -17.77
CA ASP A 135 -7.17 -11.27 -16.62
C ASP A 135 -5.68 -11.16 -16.26
N ALA A 136 -5.41 -11.03 -14.99
CA ALA A 136 -4.07 -11.09 -14.44
C ALA A 136 -4.06 -11.85 -13.11
N GLN A 137 -2.96 -12.57 -12.86
CA GLN A 137 -2.71 -13.23 -11.60
C GLN A 137 -1.36 -12.77 -11.07
N PHE A 138 -1.33 -12.43 -9.79
CA PHE A 138 -0.16 -11.97 -9.07
C PHE A 138 0.17 -12.96 -7.95
N ASP A 139 1.41 -13.43 -7.93
CA ASP A 139 2.01 -14.06 -6.76
C ASP A 139 2.38 -12.96 -5.77
N LEU A 140 1.89 -13.07 -4.54
CA LEU A 140 2.06 -12.04 -3.53
C LEU A 140 3.26 -12.26 -2.60
N ALA A 141 4.13 -13.26 -2.88
CA ALA A 141 5.34 -13.45 -2.09
C ALA A 141 6.15 -12.15 -2.01
N GLY A 142 6.46 -11.70 -0.80
CA GLY A 142 7.12 -10.43 -0.52
C GLY A 142 6.18 -9.22 -0.40
N SER A 143 4.85 -9.43 -0.47
CA SER A 143 3.86 -8.37 -0.30
C SER A 143 3.98 -7.64 1.03
N GLN A 144 4.29 -8.35 2.11
CA GLN A 144 4.42 -7.76 3.45
C GLN A 144 5.44 -6.63 3.46
N ASP A 145 6.64 -6.86 2.92
CA ASP A 145 7.68 -5.82 2.84
C ASP A 145 7.25 -4.62 1.98
N ALA A 146 6.57 -4.90 0.87
CA ALA A 146 6.07 -3.87 -0.03
C ALA A 146 4.97 -3.03 0.63
N ILE A 147 4.02 -3.70 1.28
CA ILE A 147 2.90 -3.05 1.98
C ILE A 147 3.39 -2.25 3.18
N GLU A 148 4.32 -2.79 4.00
CA GLU A 148 4.92 -2.07 5.12
C GLU A 148 5.65 -0.80 4.65
N ALA A 149 6.37 -0.86 3.52
CA ALA A 149 7.03 0.30 2.97
C ALA A 149 6.03 1.39 2.53
N VAL A 150 4.94 1.00 1.83
CA VAL A 150 3.88 1.93 1.40
C VAL A 150 3.15 2.51 2.60
N ALA A 151 2.76 1.67 3.56
CA ALA A 151 2.09 2.07 4.79
C ALA A 151 2.91 3.08 5.58
N GLY A 152 4.20 2.77 5.79
CA GLY A 152 5.12 3.65 6.49
C GLY A 152 5.29 5.01 5.81
N ALA A 153 5.44 5.05 4.48
CA ALA A 153 5.56 6.30 3.74
C ALA A 153 4.29 7.18 3.84
N CYS A 154 3.10 6.54 3.82
CA CYS A 154 1.81 7.21 3.91
C CYS A 154 1.30 7.40 5.36
N GLY A 155 2.04 6.99 6.38
CA GLY A 155 1.72 7.24 7.78
C GLY A 155 0.55 6.42 8.33
N TRP A 156 0.26 5.25 7.75
CA TRP A 156 -0.70 4.30 8.29
C TRP A 156 -0.03 2.97 8.69
N THR A 157 -0.75 2.10 9.36
CA THR A 157 -0.23 0.80 9.83
C THR A 157 -1.01 -0.37 9.24
N THR A 158 -0.33 -1.49 9.04
CA THR A 158 -0.94 -2.77 8.67
C THR A 158 -1.60 -3.46 9.86
N LEU A 159 -1.31 -3.01 11.08
CA LEU A 159 -1.85 -3.56 12.31
C LEU A 159 -3.29 -3.11 12.55
N SER A 160 -4.13 -4.01 13.04
CA SER A 160 -5.50 -3.71 13.47
C SER A 160 -5.48 -3.21 14.91
N LEU A 161 -5.20 -1.91 15.08
CA LEU A 161 -5.14 -1.28 16.39
C LEU A 161 -6.50 -0.68 16.79
N SER A 162 -6.94 -0.96 17.99
CA SER A 162 -8.13 -0.34 18.60
C SER A 162 -7.81 1.06 19.13
N THR A 163 -8.86 1.82 19.47
CA THR A 163 -8.70 3.12 20.15
C THR A 163 -7.92 3.00 21.47
N ASP A 164 -8.10 1.89 22.19
CA ASP A 164 -7.38 1.66 23.45
C ASP A 164 -5.89 1.34 23.20
N ASP A 165 -5.57 0.63 22.10
CA ASP A 165 -4.18 0.39 21.70
C ASP A 165 -3.49 1.71 21.34
N TYR A 166 -4.13 2.56 20.54
CA TYR A 166 -3.60 3.89 20.23
C TYR A 166 -3.39 4.73 21.49
N ARG A 167 -4.32 4.69 22.45
CA ARG A 167 -4.18 5.41 23.73
C ARG A 167 -3.02 4.87 24.56
N ALA A 168 -2.82 3.56 24.58
CA ALA A 168 -1.68 2.93 25.26
C ALA A 168 -0.35 3.36 24.64
N ILE A 169 -0.26 3.34 23.30
CA ILE A 169 0.92 3.81 22.56
C ILE A 169 1.22 5.28 22.84
N GLN A 170 0.21 6.14 22.81
CA GLN A 170 0.33 7.57 23.13
C GLN A 170 0.87 7.77 24.56
N THR A 171 0.37 6.97 25.53
CA THR A 171 0.82 7.02 26.92
C THR A 171 2.30 6.63 27.03
N LEU A 172 2.73 5.61 26.31
CA LEU A 172 4.12 5.18 26.30
C LEU A 172 5.06 6.22 25.65
N LEU A 173 4.62 6.86 24.56
CA LEU A 173 5.37 7.95 23.93
C LEU A 173 5.57 9.11 24.91
N ASN A 174 4.51 9.57 25.61
CA ASN A 174 4.61 10.61 26.63
C ASN A 174 5.55 10.20 27.77
N ALA A 175 5.48 8.98 28.25
CA ALA A 175 6.38 8.45 29.28
C ALA A 175 7.85 8.43 28.82
N GLY A 176 8.09 8.23 27.52
CA GLY A 176 9.40 8.30 26.87
C GLY A 176 9.88 9.73 26.58
N GLY A 177 9.10 10.76 26.87
CA GLY A 177 9.41 12.18 26.63
C GLY A 177 9.05 12.67 25.23
N PHE A 178 8.26 11.89 24.47
CA PHE A 178 7.75 12.27 23.14
C PHE A 178 6.30 12.76 23.26
N ASP A 179 6.11 14.06 23.32
CA ASP A 179 4.82 14.70 23.63
C ASP A 179 3.79 14.48 22.53
N VAL A 180 2.74 13.74 22.84
CA VAL A 180 1.55 13.55 21.98
C VAL A 180 0.35 14.39 22.43
N GLY A 181 0.50 15.20 23.48
CA GLY A 181 -0.60 15.83 24.19
C GLY A 181 -1.37 14.83 25.06
N THR A 182 -2.69 14.97 25.12
CA THR A 182 -3.55 14.04 25.87
C THR A 182 -3.75 12.74 25.12
N PRO A 183 -3.46 11.57 25.74
CA PRO A 183 -3.72 10.27 25.12
C PRO A 183 -5.22 10.02 24.95
N ASP A 184 -5.76 10.29 23.78
CA ASP A 184 -7.19 10.18 23.45
C ASP A 184 -7.53 8.93 22.60
N GLY A 185 -6.50 8.24 22.10
CA GLY A 185 -6.65 7.08 21.21
C GLY A 185 -6.93 7.46 19.76
N GLN A 186 -6.80 8.73 19.37
CA GLN A 186 -6.89 9.17 17.99
C GLN A 186 -5.49 9.43 17.42
N TRP A 187 -5.17 8.75 16.30
CA TRP A 187 -3.85 8.86 15.69
C TRP A 187 -3.76 10.08 14.76
N GLY A 188 -3.59 11.25 15.35
CA GLY A 188 -3.52 12.53 14.65
C GLY A 188 -2.08 13.03 14.45
N PRO A 189 -1.91 14.27 13.90
CA PRO A 189 -0.60 14.85 13.59
C PRO A 189 0.36 14.92 14.77
N ALA A 190 -0.13 15.19 16.00
CA ALA A 190 0.70 15.20 17.20
C ALA A 190 1.30 13.83 17.51
N SER A 191 0.46 12.77 17.45
CA SER A 191 0.90 11.39 17.64
C SER A 191 1.91 10.95 16.56
N GLN A 192 1.68 11.31 15.30
CA GLN A 192 2.59 11.02 14.21
C GLN A 192 3.95 11.73 14.39
N THR A 193 3.94 12.98 14.82
CA THR A 193 5.17 13.76 15.08
C THR A 193 5.97 13.15 16.23
N ALA A 194 5.32 12.83 17.33
CA ALA A 194 5.94 12.17 18.48
C ALA A 194 6.51 10.77 18.11
N MET A 195 5.76 10.01 17.30
CA MET A 195 6.21 8.72 16.81
C MET A 195 7.45 8.83 15.93
N ARG A 196 7.50 9.79 15.00
CA ARG A 196 8.71 10.04 14.18
C ARG A 196 9.91 10.36 15.06
N ALA A 197 9.74 11.25 16.04
CA ALA A 197 10.81 11.58 16.97
C ALA A 197 11.31 10.37 17.76
N TYR A 198 10.38 9.51 18.20
CA TYR A 198 10.73 8.24 18.84
C TYR A 198 11.49 7.33 17.89
N GLN A 199 10.99 7.10 16.68
CA GLN A 199 11.61 6.24 15.66
C GLN A 199 13.04 6.68 15.35
N VAL A 200 13.29 7.98 15.18
CA VAL A 200 14.65 8.54 15.04
C VAL A 200 15.53 8.18 16.23
N SER A 201 15.02 8.33 17.47
CA SER A 201 15.78 8.08 18.69
C SER A 201 16.24 6.64 18.85
N VAL A 202 15.48 5.69 18.25
CA VAL A 202 15.78 4.25 18.30
C VAL A 202 16.34 3.69 16.98
N GLY A 203 16.65 4.56 16.01
CA GLY A 203 17.26 4.20 14.74
C GLY A 203 16.35 3.46 13.76
N LEU A 204 15.04 3.69 13.86
CA LEU A 204 14.03 3.18 12.92
C LEU A 204 13.67 4.22 11.85
N PRO A 205 13.09 3.79 10.71
CA PRO A 205 12.56 4.70 9.69
C PRO A 205 11.48 5.64 10.27
N GLU A 206 11.51 6.91 9.89
CA GLU A 206 10.60 7.96 10.35
C GLU A 206 9.23 7.88 9.69
N THR A 207 8.49 6.80 9.91
CA THR A 207 7.17 6.59 9.29
C THR A 207 6.07 7.43 9.94
N GLY A 208 6.20 7.70 11.24
CA GLY A 208 5.12 8.30 12.05
C GLY A 208 3.95 7.37 12.31
N ALA A 209 4.01 6.14 11.81
CA ALA A 209 3.01 5.10 12.03
C ALA A 209 3.46 4.14 13.13
N PRO A 210 2.53 3.55 13.90
CA PRO A 210 2.83 2.49 14.86
C PRO A 210 2.97 1.15 14.14
N ASP A 211 4.07 0.99 13.38
CA ASP A 211 4.41 -0.25 12.72
C ASP A 211 4.96 -1.29 13.70
N ARG A 212 4.99 -2.55 13.26
CA ARG A 212 5.41 -3.69 14.10
C ARG A 212 6.78 -3.48 14.73
N ALA A 213 7.78 -3.07 13.93
CA ALA A 213 9.15 -2.87 14.41
C ALA A 213 9.22 -1.77 15.48
N THR A 214 8.44 -0.72 15.31
CA THR A 214 8.34 0.38 16.27
C THR A 214 7.67 -0.06 17.57
N LEU A 215 6.57 -0.82 17.49
CA LEU A 215 5.86 -1.32 18.68
C LEU A 215 6.68 -2.31 19.48
N GLU A 216 7.43 -3.21 18.83
CA GLU A 216 8.37 -4.10 19.50
C GLU A 216 9.44 -3.32 20.28
N LYS A 217 9.99 -2.24 19.70
CA LYS A 217 10.95 -1.37 20.39
C LYS A 217 10.34 -0.58 21.53
N LEU A 218 9.06 -0.20 21.41
CA LEU A 218 8.30 0.50 22.45
C LEU A 218 7.85 -0.43 23.59
N GLY A 219 7.98 -1.76 23.42
CA GLY A 219 7.60 -2.76 24.39
C GLY A 219 6.10 -3.11 24.38
N VAL A 220 5.43 -2.86 23.27
CA VAL A 220 4.05 -3.30 23.02
C VAL A 220 4.12 -4.63 22.26
N ASN A 221 3.52 -5.68 22.85
CA ASN A 221 3.44 -7.02 22.27
C ASN A 221 2.03 -7.31 21.76
#